data_e0e43411f215b1bd77f15abc86c5a5d0
#
_entry.id   e0e43411f215b1bd77f15abc86c5a5d0
#
_cell.length_a   1.000
_cell.length_b   1.000
_cell.length_c   1.000
_cell.angle_alpha   90.00
_cell.angle_beta   90.00
_cell.angle_gamma   90.00
#
_symmetry.space_group_name_H-M   'P 1'
#
loop_
_entity.id
_entity.type
_entity.pdbx_description
1 polymer ?
#
loop_
_entity_poly.entity_id
_entity_poly.type
_entity_poly.pdbx_seq_one_letter_code
_entity_poly.pdbx_strand_id
1 'polypeptide(L)'
;METAAGARYSTAPSHRGWSVPGTPVLVRYADDLVALCYSREHAEQVKERLAAWLAPRGLTFNEDKTRIVHLSEGFDFLGFNVRHYRSTGKLLIKPSKAAVKRFRARLRAEVRSLYGSNALAVISRLNPILRGWAAYYRTVVSKQVFAQIDHTLVWTMLKWGRHRHETKSYRWIMNRYFGRFHPARQDRWLFGDRDTGACLTRLSWTPIRRHQMVNADASPDDPALAYYWRQRRRRRLPPDTPTAPAPAPYTLRRPQGLA
;
A
#
# COMPACT_ATOMS: atom_id res chain seq x y z
N MET A 1 -4.78 -1.73 -25.74
CA MET A 1 -5.82 -1.22 -24.83
C MET A 1 -5.73 0.29 -24.65
N GLU A 2 -4.59 0.87 -24.30
CA GLU A 2 -4.45 2.34 -24.12
C GLU A 2 -4.79 3.10 -25.40
N THR A 3 -4.23 2.71 -26.55
CA THR A 3 -4.56 3.29 -27.87
C THR A 3 -6.04 3.14 -28.21
N ALA A 4 -6.64 1.98 -27.89
CA ALA A 4 -8.07 1.73 -28.12
C ALA A 4 -8.96 2.64 -27.25
N ALA A 5 -8.55 2.96 -26.01
CA ALA A 5 -9.21 3.94 -25.17
C ALA A 5 -9.08 5.38 -25.69
N GLY A 6 -8.15 5.63 -26.62
CA GLY A 6 -7.80 6.97 -27.11
C GLY A 6 -6.78 7.70 -26.23
N ALA A 7 -6.10 6.99 -25.33
CA ALA A 7 -5.02 7.57 -24.55
C ALA A 7 -3.83 7.93 -25.44
N ARG A 8 -3.28 9.11 -25.22
CA ARG A 8 -2.08 9.60 -25.92
C ARG A 8 -1.07 10.08 -24.90
N TYR A 9 0.21 9.80 -25.17
CA TYR A 9 1.32 10.22 -24.34
C TYR A 9 2.29 11.08 -25.14
N SER A 10 2.83 12.11 -24.49
CA SER A 10 3.77 13.02 -25.10
C SER A 10 5.10 12.31 -25.44
N THR A 11 5.59 12.53 -26.64
CA THR A 11 6.92 12.10 -27.10
C THR A 11 8.00 13.17 -26.90
N ALA A 12 7.60 14.40 -26.55
CA ALA A 12 8.53 15.51 -26.35
C ALA A 12 9.52 15.21 -25.22
N PRO A 13 10.82 15.48 -25.38
CA PRO A 13 11.86 15.12 -24.40
C PRO A 13 11.60 15.63 -22.97
N SER A 14 11.04 16.85 -22.83
CA SER A 14 10.73 17.48 -21.55
C SER A 14 9.53 16.88 -20.83
N HIS A 15 8.57 16.27 -21.56
CA HIS A 15 7.31 15.75 -21.05
C HIS A 15 7.03 14.32 -21.54
N ARG A 16 8.08 13.58 -21.92
CA ARG A 16 7.95 12.22 -22.43
C ARG A 16 7.18 11.33 -21.49
N GLY A 17 6.14 10.66 -21.99
CA GLY A 17 5.26 9.78 -21.22
C GLY A 17 4.21 10.49 -20.38
N TRP A 18 4.09 11.80 -20.44
CA TRP A 18 2.97 12.51 -19.84
C TRP A 18 1.74 12.37 -20.73
N SER A 19 0.58 12.21 -20.10
CA SER A 19 -0.69 12.16 -20.85
C SER A 19 -0.92 13.49 -21.59
N VAL A 20 -1.32 13.39 -22.84
CA VAL A 20 -1.70 14.57 -23.63
C VAL A 20 -3.02 15.13 -23.07
N PRO A 21 -3.12 16.44 -22.80
CA PRO A 21 -4.35 17.07 -22.34
C PRO A 21 -5.54 16.73 -23.26
N GLY A 22 -6.72 16.49 -22.67
CA GLY A 22 -7.92 16.12 -23.43
C GLY A 22 -8.03 14.62 -23.76
N THR A 23 -7.00 13.82 -23.49
CA THR A 23 -7.07 12.36 -23.69
C THR A 23 -7.28 11.61 -22.38
N PRO A 24 -7.94 10.43 -22.38
CA PRO A 24 -8.13 9.66 -21.16
C PRO A 24 -6.80 9.10 -20.64
N VAL A 25 -6.69 8.96 -19.32
CA VAL A 25 -5.57 8.26 -18.68
C VAL A 25 -6.04 6.89 -18.23
N LEU A 26 -5.42 5.86 -18.77
CA LEU A 26 -5.75 4.47 -18.42
C LEU A 26 -4.76 3.94 -17.39
N VAL A 27 -5.30 3.42 -16.28
CA VAL A 27 -4.51 2.74 -15.26
C VAL A 27 -5.01 1.29 -15.18
N ARG A 28 -4.11 0.34 -15.45
CA ARG A 28 -4.42 -1.08 -15.44
C ARG A 28 -3.54 -1.82 -14.44
N TYR A 29 -4.14 -2.73 -13.72
CA TYR A 29 -3.45 -3.69 -12.86
C TYR A 29 -4.13 -5.06 -13.01
N ALA A 30 -3.49 -5.97 -13.72
CA ALA A 30 -4.05 -7.25 -14.13
C ALA A 30 -5.39 -7.07 -14.89
N ASP A 31 -6.48 -7.53 -14.32
CA ASP A 31 -7.86 -7.41 -14.78
C ASP A 31 -8.58 -6.14 -14.31
N ASP A 32 -8.07 -5.49 -13.25
CA ASP A 32 -8.62 -4.24 -12.76
C ASP A 32 -8.20 -3.05 -13.63
N LEU A 33 -9.15 -2.22 -14.02
CA LEU A 33 -8.97 -1.09 -14.91
C LEU A 33 -9.66 0.17 -14.40
N VAL A 34 -8.99 1.31 -14.51
CA VAL A 34 -9.57 2.64 -14.29
C VAL A 34 -9.22 3.54 -15.48
N ALA A 35 -10.23 4.17 -16.07
CA ALA A 35 -10.05 5.23 -17.07
C ALA A 35 -10.42 6.58 -16.44
N LEU A 36 -9.49 7.52 -16.39
CA LEU A 36 -9.73 8.89 -15.94
C LEU A 36 -10.08 9.74 -17.14
N CYS A 37 -11.30 10.29 -17.14
CA CYS A 37 -11.86 11.05 -18.24
C CYS A 37 -12.25 12.46 -17.77
N TYR A 38 -12.39 13.39 -18.72
CA TYR A 38 -12.70 14.79 -18.43
C TYR A 38 -14.19 15.07 -18.22
N SER A 39 -15.06 14.28 -18.86
CA SER A 39 -16.51 14.37 -18.70
C SER A 39 -17.15 12.99 -18.65
N ARG A 40 -18.44 12.95 -18.35
CA ARG A 40 -19.23 11.72 -18.34
C ARG A 40 -19.37 11.15 -19.75
N GLU A 41 -19.68 11.99 -20.72
CA GLU A 41 -19.81 11.61 -22.15
C GLU A 41 -18.50 11.03 -22.68
N HIS A 42 -17.36 11.64 -22.28
CA HIS A 42 -16.05 11.11 -22.63
C HIS A 42 -15.81 9.73 -22.00
N ALA A 43 -16.25 9.50 -20.74
CA ALA A 43 -16.12 8.20 -20.10
C ALA A 43 -17.00 7.12 -20.76
N GLU A 44 -18.20 7.47 -21.21
CA GLU A 44 -19.10 6.59 -21.96
C GLU A 44 -18.47 6.18 -23.30
N GLN A 45 -17.95 7.14 -24.06
CA GLN A 45 -17.23 6.87 -25.31
C GLN A 45 -16.01 5.96 -25.11
N VAL A 46 -15.22 6.18 -24.03
CA VAL A 46 -14.08 5.32 -23.70
C VAL A 46 -14.54 3.91 -23.34
N LYS A 47 -15.63 3.76 -22.60
CA LYS A 47 -16.23 2.46 -22.29
C LYS A 47 -16.63 1.71 -23.57
N GLU A 48 -17.31 2.38 -24.50
CA GLU A 48 -17.72 1.79 -25.79
C GLU A 48 -16.52 1.35 -26.64
N ARG A 49 -15.50 2.22 -26.78
CA ARG A 49 -14.26 1.90 -27.53
C ARG A 49 -13.54 0.70 -26.93
N LEU A 50 -13.45 0.64 -25.61
CA LEU A 50 -12.83 -0.49 -24.93
C LEU A 50 -13.67 -1.77 -25.08
N ALA A 51 -14.99 -1.70 -25.01
CA ALA A 51 -15.88 -2.84 -25.25
C ALA A 51 -15.70 -3.39 -26.68
N ALA A 52 -15.68 -2.52 -27.69
CA ALA A 52 -15.44 -2.89 -29.07
C ALA A 52 -14.03 -3.50 -29.28
N TRP A 53 -13.04 -3.04 -28.52
CA TRP A 53 -11.69 -3.62 -28.59
C TRP A 53 -11.57 -4.98 -27.87
N LEU A 54 -12.37 -5.20 -26.80
CA LEU A 54 -12.37 -6.46 -26.03
C LEU A 54 -13.14 -7.57 -26.74
N ALA A 55 -14.28 -7.25 -27.39
CA ALA A 55 -15.19 -8.22 -28.01
C ALA A 55 -14.52 -9.23 -28.97
N PRO A 56 -13.63 -8.82 -29.91
CA PRO A 56 -12.94 -9.76 -30.81
C PRO A 56 -11.96 -10.70 -30.06
N ARG A 57 -11.66 -10.40 -28.79
CA ARG A 57 -10.76 -11.18 -27.93
C ARG A 57 -11.51 -12.10 -26.97
N GLY A 58 -12.82 -12.22 -27.15
CA GLY A 58 -13.68 -13.01 -26.27
C GLY A 58 -13.82 -12.46 -24.86
N LEU A 59 -13.53 -11.16 -24.64
CA LEU A 59 -13.59 -10.50 -23.35
C LEU A 59 -14.73 -9.48 -23.33
N THR A 60 -15.43 -9.41 -22.19
CA THR A 60 -16.51 -8.45 -21.95
C THR A 60 -16.34 -7.78 -20.61
N PHE A 61 -16.90 -6.58 -20.46
CA PHE A 61 -17.00 -5.94 -19.16
C PHE A 61 -18.02 -6.67 -18.28
N ASN A 62 -17.70 -6.79 -17.00
CA ASN A 62 -18.69 -7.16 -16.01
C ASN A 62 -19.51 -5.90 -15.66
N GLU A 63 -20.76 -5.84 -16.13
CA GLU A 63 -21.62 -4.67 -15.98
C GLU A 63 -21.92 -4.34 -14.52
N ASP A 64 -22.02 -5.34 -13.64
CA ASP A 64 -22.25 -5.13 -12.20
C ASP A 64 -21.05 -4.43 -11.51
N LYS A 65 -19.86 -4.61 -12.05
CA LYS A 65 -18.61 -4.05 -11.51
C LYS A 65 -18.15 -2.79 -12.24
N THR A 66 -18.59 -2.58 -13.49
CA THR A 66 -18.17 -1.44 -14.30
C THR A 66 -19.06 -0.23 -14.01
N ARG A 67 -18.47 0.83 -13.50
CA ARG A 67 -19.20 2.05 -13.09
C ARG A 67 -18.51 3.29 -13.60
N ILE A 68 -19.30 4.27 -14.07
CA ILE A 68 -18.86 5.63 -14.31
C ILE A 68 -19.25 6.46 -13.09
N VAL A 69 -18.25 7.02 -12.42
CA VAL A 69 -18.44 7.79 -11.18
C VAL A 69 -17.72 9.13 -11.26
N HIS A 70 -18.31 10.16 -10.66
CA HIS A 70 -17.67 11.47 -10.57
C HIS A 70 -16.62 11.47 -9.46
N LEU A 71 -15.46 12.11 -9.68
CA LEU A 71 -14.35 12.14 -8.71
C LEU A 71 -14.72 12.73 -7.35
N SER A 72 -15.76 13.59 -7.27
CA SER A 72 -16.24 14.11 -5.99
C SER A 72 -16.96 13.05 -5.14
N GLU A 73 -17.53 12.03 -5.75
CA GLU A 73 -18.08 10.88 -5.04
C GLU A 73 -16.98 9.95 -4.58
N GLY A 74 -15.95 9.82 -5.43
CA GLY A 74 -14.79 8.96 -5.20
C GLY A 74 -15.05 7.51 -5.57
N PHE A 75 -13.97 6.77 -5.78
CA PHE A 75 -14.01 5.33 -6.07
C PHE A 75 -12.86 4.60 -5.36
N ASP A 76 -13.07 3.30 -5.16
CA ASP A 76 -12.05 2.43 -4.59
C ASP A 76 -11.34 1.65 -5.71
N PHE A 77 -10.00 1.69 -5.70
CA PHE A 77 -9.15 0.96 -6.63
C PHE A 77 -7.95 0.37 -5.90
N LEU A 78 -7.70 -0.92 -6.02
CA LEU A 78 -6.59 -1.65 -5.36
C LEU A 78 -6.47 -1.38 -3.85
N GLY A 79 -7.61 -1.21 -3.17
CA GLY A 79 -7.63 -0.91 -1.74
C GLY A 79 -7.37 0.56 -1.38
N PHE A 80 -7.21 1.43 -2.37
CA PHE A 80 -7.14 2.88 -2.21
C PHE A 80 -8.48 3.50 -2.55
N ASN A 81 -8.86 4.56 -1.85
CA ASN A 81 -9.97 5.45 -2.19
C ASN A 81 -9.40 6.71 -2.84
N VAL A 82 -9.80 6.98 -4.06
CA VAL A 82 -9.44 8.18 -4.84
C VAL A 82 -10.63 9.11 -4.85
N ARG A 83 -10.48 10.32 -4.33
CA ARG A 83 -11.59 11.29 -4.22
C ARG A 83 -11.11 12.73 -4.32
N HIS A 84 -11.87 13.54 -5.06
CA HIS A 84 -11.74 15.00 -5.07
C HIS A 84 -12.63 15.63 -3.99
N TYR A 85 -12.02 16.31 -3.05
CA TYR A 85 -12.74 16.97 -1.94
C TYR A 85 -13.03 18.42 -2.32
N ARG A 86 -14.30 18.72 -2.64
CA ARG A 86 -14.73 20.06 -3.05
C ARG A 86 -14.42 21.13 -1.98
N SER A 87 -14.56 20.79 -0.70
CA SER A 87 -14.30 21.71 0.42
C SER A 87 -12.85 22.20 0.51
N THR A 88 -11.89 21.42 0.02
CA THR A 88 -10.46 21.77 0.06
C THR A 88 -9.84 21.94 -1.32
N GLY A 89 -10.58 21.68 -2.41
CA GLY A 89 -10.11 21.70 -3.77
C GLY A 89 -9.02 20.64 -4.09
N LYS A 90 -8.88 19.61 -3.24
CA LYS A 90 -7.77 18.65 -3.34
C LYS A 90 -8.22 17.26 -3.74
N LEU A 91 -7.49 16.66 -4.67
CA LEU A 91 -7.55 15.23 -4.95
C LEU A 91 -6.72 14.50 -3.88
N LEU A 92 -7.36 13.61 -3.12
CA LEU A 92 -6.68 12.82 -2.10
C LEU A 92 -6.83 11.34 -2.40
N ILE A 93 -5.73 10.60 -2.23
CA ILE A 93 -5.71 9.14 -2.25
C ILE A 93 -5.47 8.68 -0.82
N LYS A 94 -6.36 7.83 -0.32
CA LYS A 94 -6.33 7.31 1.07
C LYS A 94 -6.53 5.79 1.07
N PRO A 95 -6.18 5.07 2.15
CA PRO A 95 -6.65 3.69 2.32
C PRO A 95 -8.18 3.62 2.26
N SER A 96 -8.74 2.69 1.49
CA SER A 96 -10.20 2.55 1.39
C SER A 96 -10.82 2.09 2.71
N LYS A 97 -12.07 2.48 2.98
CA LYS A 97 -12.79 2.06 4.20
C LYS A 97 -12.88 0.53 4.31
N ALA A 98 -13.10 -0.14 3.18
CA ALA A 98 -13.16 -1.59 3.11
C ALA A 98 -11.81 -2.24 3.46
N ALA A 99 -10.69 -1.70 2.95
CA ALA A 99 -9.35 -2.20 3.27
C ALA A 99 -9.01 -2.02 4.76
N VAL A 100 -9.35 -0.87 5.35
CA VAL A 100 -9.17 -0.61 6.79
C VAL A 100 -10.02 -1.56 7.64
N LYS A 101 -11.28 -1.80 7.26
CA LYS A 101 -12.19 -2.75 7.95
C LYS A 101 -11.61 -4.17 7.92
N ARG A 102 -11.19 -4.64 6.75
CA ARG A 102 -10.56 -5.98 6.59
C ARG A 102 -9.28 -6.10 7.43
N PHE A 103 -8.43 -5.08 7.42
CA PHE A 103 -7.20 -5.11 8.19
C PHE A 103 -7.44 -5.15 9.70
N ARG A 104 -8.39 -4.36 10.22
CA ARG A 104 -8.80 -4.42 11.63
C ARG A 104 -9.37 -5.79 12.01
N ALA A 105 -10.17 -6.39 11.14
CA ALA A 105 -10.70 -7.74 11.35
C ALA A 105 -9.57 -8.78 11.41
N ARG A 106 -8.62 -8.72 10.48
CA ARG A 106 -7.43 -9.58 10.47
C ARG A 106 -6.61 -9.44 11.75
N LEU A 107 -6.30 -8.22 12.20
CA LEU A 107 -5.56 -7.99 13.44
C LEU A 107 -6.26 -8.61 14.65
N ARG A 108 -7.58 -8.47 14.74
CA ARG A 108 -8.36 -9.08 15.83
C ARG A 108 -8.32 -10.61 15.79
N ALA A 109 -8.40 -11.21 14.59
CA ALA A 109 -8.31 -12.66 14.42
C ALA A 109 -6.92 -13.18 14.82
N GLU A 110 -5.85 -12.53 14.36
CA GLU A 110 -4.47 -12.87 14.72
C GLU A 110 -4.25 -12.76 16.24
N VAL A 111 -4.75 -11.71 16.89
CA VAL A 111 -4.62 -11.57 18.35
C VAL A 111 -5.39 -12.64 19.10
N ARG A 112 -6.59 -13.01 18.63
CA ARG A 112 -7.38 -14.10 19.26
C ARG A 112 -6.66 -15.44 19.17
N SER A 113 -6.04 -15.75 18.03
CA SER A 113 -5.25 -16.99 17.88
C SER A 113 -4.02 -17.05 18.80
N LEU A 114 -3.63 -15.90 19.38
CA LEU A 114 -2.46 -15.77 20.26
C LEU A 114 -2.85 -15.59 21.74
N TYR A 115 -4.07 -15.88 22.15
CA TYR A 115 -4.50 -15.71 23.54
C TYR A 115 -3.71 -16.55 24.55
N GLY A 116 -3.25 -17.74 24.16
CA GLY A 116 -2.38 -18.59 24.96
C GLY A 116 -0.88 -18.23 24.93
N SER A 117 -0.48 -17.34 24.01
CA SER A 117 0.94 -17.04 23.76
C SER A 117 1.49 -15.97 24.71
N ASN A 118 2.81 -15.87 24.85
CA ASN A 118 3.48 -14.80 25.58
C ASN A 118 3.53 -13.50 24.75
N ALA A 119 3.93 -12.38 25.39
CA ALA A 119 3.97 -11.07 24.75
C ALA A 119 4.95 -11.03 23.57
N LEU A 120 6.11 -11.69 23.68
CA LEU A 120 7.12 -11.74 22.62
C LEU A 120 6.58 -12.41 21.35
N ALA A 121 5.86 -13.53 21.50
CA ALA A 121 5.23 -14.22 20.37
C ALA A 121 4.19 -13.34 19.66
N VAL A 122 3.36 -12.62 20.43
CA VAL A 122 2.39 -11.64 19.91
C VAL A 122 3.11 -10.54 19.10
N ILE A 123 4.17 -9.97 19.65
CA ILE A 123 4.96 -8.90 19.02
C ILE A 123 5.61 -9.42 17.72
N SER A 124 6.24 -10.58 17.77
CA SER A 124 6.91 -11.21 16.62
C SER A 124 5.94 -11.52 15.50
N ARG A 125 4.73 -11.97 15.82
CA ARG A 125 3.69 -12.27 14.83
C ARG A 125 3.07 -11.02 14.22
N LEU A 126 2.79 -9.99 15.02
CA LEU A 126 2.07 -8.81 14.53
C LEU A 126 2.97 -7.80 13.82
N ASN A 127 4.23 -7.63 14.22
CA ASN A 127 5.13 -6.63 13.65
C ASN A 127 5.32 -6.75 12.14
N PRO A 128 5.53 -7.94 11.54
CA PRO A 128 5.60 -8.08 10.08
C PRO A 128 4.30 -7.65 9.38
N ILE A 129 3.14 -8.00 9.96
CA ILE A 129 1.81 -7.65 9.43
C ILE A 129 1.62 -6.13 9.43
N LEU A 130 1.95 -5.48 10.56
CA LEU A 130 1.84 -4.02 10.72
C LEU A 130 2.79 -3.30 9.75
N ARG A 131 4.05 -3.73 9.67
CA ARG A 131 5.06 -3.13 8.77
C ARG A 131 4.68 -3.30 7.30
N GLY A 132 4.21 -4.49 6.89
CA GLY A 132 3.77 -4.74 5.52
C GLY A 132 2.61 -3.86 5.10
N TRP A 133 1.58 -3.73 5.98
CA TRP A 133 0.44 -2.85 5.71
C TRP A 133 0.83 -1.36 5.67
N ALA A 134 1.67 -0.92 6.60
CA ALA A 134 2.19 0.44 6.61
C ALA A 134 3.04 0.74 5.37
N ALA A 135 3.89 -0.19 4.94
CA ALA A 135 4.72 -0.04 3.73
C ALA A 135 3.88 0.13 2.46
N TYR A 136 2.76 -0.58 2.35
CA TYR A 136 1.83 -0.46 1.23
C TYR A 136 1.15 0.92 1.18
N TYR A 137 0.63 1.38 2.31
CA TYR A 137 -0.15 2.62 2.38
C TYR A 137 0.66 3.89 2.69
N ARG A 138 1.97 3.79 2.93
CA ARG A 138 2.83 4.96 3.21
C ARG A 138 2.97 5.93 2.03
N THR A 139 2.58 5.52 0.84
CA THR A 139 2.67 6.32 -0.39
C THR A 139 1.55 7.34 -0.54
N VAL A 140 0.50 7.22 0.26
CA VAL A 140 -0.73 8.01 0.19
C VAL A 140 -1.04 8.72 1.51
N VAL A 141 -2.15 9.46 1.55
CA VAL A 141 -2.60 10.18 2.75
C VAL A 141 -3.16 9.20 3.79
N SER A 142 -2.29 8.59 4.58
CA SER A 142 -2.63 7.50 5.51
C SER A 142 -2.38 7.79 6.99
N LYS A 143 -1.75 8.92 7.36
CA LYS A 143 -1.37 9.22 8.75
C LYS A 143 -2.52 9.12 9.75
N GLN A 144 -3.67 9.70 9.43
CA GLN A 144 -4.85 9.64 10.28
C GLN A 144 -5.35 8.19 10.46
N VAL A 145 -5.37 7.42 9.37
CA VAL A 145 -5.77 6.02 9.39
C VAL A 145 -4.77 5.18 10.20
N PHE A 146 -3.47 5.44 10.09
CA PHE A 146 -2.45 4.79 10.89
C PHE A 146 -2.67 5.03 12.38
N ALA A 147 -2.88 6.29 12.79
CA ALA A 147 -3.15 6.62 14.19
C ALA A 147 -4.43 5.96 14.73
N GLN A 148 -5.49 5.89 13.91
CA GLN A 148 -6.73 5.19 14.28
C GLN A 148 -6.54 3.68 14.47
N ILE A 149 -5.69 3.04 13.64
CA ILE A 149 -5.38 1.62 13.79
C ILE A 149 -4.51 1.40 15.03
N ASP A 150 -3.50 2.24 15.26
CA ASP A 150 -2.68 2.18 16.46
C ASP A 150 -3.52 2.27 17.74
N HIS A 151 -4.49 3.20 17.77
CA HIS A 151 -5.43 3.31 18.88
C HIS A 151 -6.28 2.04 19.06
N THR A 152 -6.82 1.49 17.97
CA THR A 152 -7.57 0.23 18.00
C THR A 152 -6.70 -0.92 18.51
N LEU A 153 -5.42 -0.94 18.15
CA LEU A 153 -4.48 -1.98 18.55
C LEU A 153 -4.20 -1.94 20.06
N VAL A 154 -4.07 -0.75 20.66
CA VAL A 154 -3.94 -0.60 22.12
C VAL A 154 -5.10 -1.31 22.84
N TRP A 155 -6.35 -1.03 22.45
CA TRP A 155 -7.52 -1.69 23.03
C TRP A 155 -7.56 -3.20 22.79
N THR A 156 -7.08 -3.63 21.63
CA THR A 156 -7.00 -5.07 21.31
C THR A 156 -5.97 -5.77 22.19
N MET A 157 -4.82 -5.15 22.44
CA MET A 157 -3.78 -5.68 23.33
C MET A 157 -4.22 -5.68 24.80
N LEU A 158 -4.98 -4.68 25.21
CA LEU A 158 -5.58 -4.68 26.56
C LEU A 158 -6.55 -5.85 26.78
N LYS A 159 -7.38 -6.15 25.77
CA LYS A 159 -8.27 -7.32 25.82
C LYS A 159 -7.48 -8.62 25.86
N TRP A 160 -6.40 -8.73 25.09
CA TRP A 160 -5.49 -9.88 25.14
C TRP A 160 -4.88 -10.04 26.55
N GLY A 161 -4.38 -8.94 27.14
CA GLY A 161 -3.83 -8.96 28.50
C GLY A 161 -4.84 -9.39 29.56
N ARG A 162 -6.09 -8.93 29.46
CA ARG A 162 -7.18 -9.35 30.37
C ARG A 162 -7.52 -10.84 30.23
N HIS A 163 -7.59 -11.34 29.02
CA HIS A 163 -7.84 -12.76 28.77
C HIS A 163 -6.70 -13.64 29.32
N ARG A 164 -5.46 -13.18 29.22
CA ARG A 164 -4.30 -13.92 29.72
C ARG A 164 -4.20 -13.88 31.27
N HIS A 165 -4.70 -12.82 31.89
CA HIS A 165 -4.59 -12.55 33.32
C HIS A 165 -5.95 -12.14 33.91
N GLU A 166 -6.88 -13.07 33.95
CA GLU A 166 -8.28 -12.83 34.34
C GLU A 166 -8.42 -12.24 35.71
N THR A 167 -7.55 -12.68 36.65
CA THR A 167 -7.57 -12.24 38.08
C THR A 167 -6.82 -10.92 38.31
N LYS A 168 -6.10 -10.39 37.30
CA LYS A 168 -5.30 -9.18 37.51
C LYS A 168 -6.08 -7.92 37.15
N SER A 169 -5.81 -6.84 37.91
CA SER A 169 -6.42 -5.54 37.65
C SER A 169 -5.95 -4.93 36.33
N TYR A 170 -6.77 -4.02 35.75
CA TYR A 170 -6.40 -3.25 34.59
C TYR A 170 -5.06 -2.50 34.73
N ARG A 171 -4.84 -1.90 35.92
CA ARG A 171 -3.61 -1.19 36.28
C ARG A 171 -2.40 -2.13 36.23
N TRP A 172 -2.53 -3.35 36.69
CA TRP A 172 -1.47 -4.35 36.63
C TRP A 172 -1.12 -4.70 35.19
N ILE A 173 -2.12 -4.94 34.31
CA ILE A 173 -1.93 -5.24 32.88
C ILE A 173 -1.23 -4.08 32.19
N MET A 174 -1.66 -2.84 32.47
CA MET A 174 -1.01 -1.65 31.94
C MET A 174 0.46 -1.58 32.37
N ASN A 175 0.75 -1.78 33.64
CA ASN A 175 2.12 -1.73 34.14
C ASN A 175 2.98 -2.87 33.59
N ARG A 176 2.42 -4.06 33.36
CA ARG A 176 3.17 -5.22 32.85
C ARG A 176 3.50 -5.10 31.37
N TYR A 177 2.56 -4.65 30.55
CA TYR A 177 2.65 -4.74 29.09
C TYR A 177 2.75 -3.42 28.37
N PHE A 178 2.49 -2.29 29.01
CA PHE A 178 2.57 -0.98 28.37
C PHE A 178 3.63 -0.11 29.02
N GLY A 179 4.27 0.72 28.21
CA GLY A 179 5.34 1.61 28.68
C GLY A 179 6.14 2.22 27.54
N ARG A 180 7.28 2.76 27.93
CA ARG A 180 8.27 3.30 27.00
C ARG A 180 9.28 2.20 26.69
N PHE A 181 9.13 1.53 25.55
CA PHE A 181 10.03 0.47 25.11
C PHE A 181 10.97 0.92 24.00
N HIS A 182 10.63 1.98 23.26
CA HIS A 182 11.43 2.45 22.16
C HIS A 182 12.43 3.52 22.61
N PRO A 183 13.75 3.36 22.37
CA PRO A 183 14.78 4.25 22.92
C PRO A 183 14.65 5.70 22.42
N ALA A 184 14.27 5.89 21.15
CA ALA A 184 14.15 7.22 20.53
C ALA A 184 12.74 7.82 20.60
N ARG A 185 11.79 7.24 21.34
CA ARG A 185 10.41 7.73 21.36
C ARG A 185 9.81 7.71 22.76
N GLN A 186 9.02 8.74 23.06
CA GLN A 186 8.41 8.96 24.36
C GLN A 186 6.98 8.35 24.49
N ASP A 187 6.59 7.45 23.59
CA ASP A 187 5.27 6.83 23.60
C ASP A 187 5.06 5.95 24.82
N ARG A 188 4.12 6.35 25.71
CA ARG A 188 3.79 5.63 26.95
C ARG A 188 2.80 4.46 26.73
N TRP A 189 2.05 4.48 25.64
CA TRP A 189 1.02 3.50 25.31
C TRP A 189 1.52 2.48 24.28
N LEU A 190 2.77 2.04 24.45
CA LEU A 190 3.38 1.06 23.58
C LEU A 190 3.30 -0.31 24.23
N PHE A 191 2.68 -1.28 23.56
CA PHE A 191 2.68 -2.67 24.03
C PHE A 191 4.06 -3.28 23.83
N GLY A 192 4.59 -3.88 24.88
CA GLY A 192 5.92 -4.48 24.83
C GLY A 192 6.09 -5.58 25.86
N ASP A 193 7.17 -6.29 25.72
CA ASP A 193 7.64 -7.32 26.61
C ASP A 193 8.80 -6.78 27.45
N ARG A 194 8.62 -6.74 28.77
CA ARG A 194 9.63 -6.18 29.69
C ARG A 194 10.88 -7.04 29.83
N ASP A 195 10.74 -8.33 29.55
CA ASP A 195 11.82 -9.26 29.75
C ASP A 195 12.83 -9.21 28.58
N THR A 196 12.34 -8.90 27.37
CA THR A 196 13.14 -8.81 26.14
C THR A 196 13.33 -7.38 25.62
N GLY A 197 12.55 -6.42 26.11
CA GLY A 197 12.51 -5.06 25.58
C GLY A 197 11.80 -4.94 24.21
N ALA A 198 11.33 -6.05 23.65
CA ALA A 198 10.61 -6.04 22.37
C ALA A 198 9.29 -5.29 22.47
N CYS A 199 8.90 -4.60 21.39
CA CYS A 199 7.64 -3.84 21.36
C CYS A 199 6.94 -3.90 20.01
N LEU A 200 5.62 -3.63 20.02
CA LEU A 200 4.84 -3.48 18.81
C LEU A 200 5.23 -2.22 18.06
N THR A 201 5.40 -2.35 16.75
CA THR A 201 5.60 -1.22 15.86
C THR A 201 4.31 -0.43 15.70
N ARG A 202 4.33 0.88 15.88
CA ARG A 202 3.21 1.76 15.52
C ARG A 202 3.22 2.10 14.04
N LEU A 203 2.07 2.02 13.40
CA LEU A 203 1.92 2.42 12.00
C LEU A 203 2.18 3.92 11.83
N SER A 204 1.76 4.75 12.81
CA SER A 204 1.98 6.20 12.81
C SER A 204 3.46 6.61 12.79
N TRP A 205 4.38 5.74 13.16
CA TRP A 205 5.82 5.99 13.04
C TRP A 205 6.32 5.95 11.60
N THR A 206 5.57 5.27 10.70
CA THR A 206 5.96 5.14 9.30
C THR A 206 5.88 6.50 8.61
N PRO A 207 6.99 7.03 8.06
CA PRO A 207 6.98 8.29 7.33
C PRO A 207 6.21 8.12 6.02
N ILE A 208 5.41 9.12 5.66
CA ILE A 208 4.74 9.16 4.36
C ILE A 208 5.79 9.49 3.30
N ARG A 209 5.89 8.65 2.27
CA ARG A 209 6.78 8.85 1.13
C ARG A 209 5.97 8.72 -0.14
N ARG A 210 5.79 9.81 -0.85
CA ARG A 210 5.07 9.79 -2.14
C ARG A 210 5.77 8.88 -3.14
N HIS A 211 4.99 8.15 -3.92
CA HIS A 211 5.52 7.36 -5.02
C HIS A 211 6.15 8.30 -6.05
N GLN A 212 7.38 8.00 -6.44
CA GLN A 212 8.02 8.68 -7.57
C GLN A 212 7.68 7.90 -8.84
N MET A 213 7.11 8.56 -9.83
CA MET A 213 6.82 7.94 -11.11
C MET A 213 8.12 7.44 -11.76
N VAL A 214 8.01 6.35 -12.48
CA VAL A 214 9.08 5.88 -13.38
C VAL A 214 9.03 6.73 -14.64
N ASN A 215 10.17 7.03 -15.24
CA ASN A 215 10.18 7.61 -16.57
C ASN A 215 9.51 6.64 -17.55
N ALA A 216 8.65 7.14 -18.43
CA ALA A 216 7.70 6.31 -19.17
C ALA A 216 8.30 5.08 -19.87
N ASP A 217 9.46 5.21 -20.47
CA ASP A 217 10.11 4.14 -21.24
C ASP A 217 11.23 3.43 -20.47
N ALA A 218 11.39 3.73 -19.15
CA ALA A 218 12.47 3.16 -18.39
C ALA A 218 12.15 1.71 -17.99
N SER A 219 12.74 0.75 -18.69
CA SER A 219 12.74 -0.67 -18.30
C SER A 219 13.82 -0.95 -17.25
N PRO A 220 13.54 -1.76 -16.21
CA PRO A 220 14.56 -2.25 -15.31
C PRO A 220 15.55 -3.21 -15.98
N ASP A 221 15.18 -3.77 -17.13
CA ASP A 221 15.99 -4.71 -17.90
C ASP A 221 16.90 -4.02 -18.91
N ASP A 222 16.80 -2.68 -19.07
CA ASP A 222 17.67 -1.90 -19.94
C ASP A 222 19.02 -1.61 -19.25
N PRO A 223 20.13 -2.15 -19.76
CA PRO A 223 21.47 -1.92 -19.19
C PRO A 223 21.87 -0.44 -19.17
N ALA A 224 21.44 0.36 -20.16
CA ALA A 224 21.74 1.79 -20.23
C ALA A 224 21.11 2.56 -19.06
N LEU A 225 20.04 2.05 -18.47
CA LEU A 225 19.33 2.65 -17.35
C LEU A 225 19.74 2.09 -15.97
N ALA A 226 20.79 1.28 -15.91
CA ALA A 226 21.27 0.67 -14.66
C ALA A 226 21.58 1.73 -13.57
N TYR A 227 22.19 2.87 -13.98
CA TYR A 227 22.46 3.98 -13.07
C TYR A 227 21.17 4.64 -12.54
N TYR A 228 20.20 4.92 -13.41
CA TYR A 228 18.89 5.46 -13.04
C TYR A 228 18.18 4.56 -12.01
N TRP A 229 18.16 3.25 -12.23
CA TRP A 229 17.53 2.29 -11.34
C TRP A 229 18.27 2.14 -10.02
N ARG A 230 19.61 2.25 -10.02
CA ARG A 230 20.43 2.26 -8.80
C ARG A 230 20.14 3.50 -7.95
N GLN A 231 20.08 4.68 -8.54
CA GLN A 231 19.71 5.92 -7.82
C GLN A 231 18.30 5.84 -7.27
N ARG A 232 17.34 5.33 -8.06
CA ARG A 232 15.96 5.17 -7.64
C ARG A 232 15.82 4.21 -6.45
N ARG A 233 16.57 3.11 -6.41
CA ARG A 233 16.64 2.21 -5.27
C ARG A 233 17.20 2.88 -4.01
N ARG A 234 18.30 3.61 -4.13
CA ARG A 234 18.91 4.37 -3.00
C ARG A 234 17.92 5.35 -2.37
N ARG A 235 17.15 6.08 -3.15
CA ARG A 235 16.14 7.03 -2.62
C ARG A 235 14.98 6.34 -1.87
N ARG A 236 14.77 5.05 -2.07
CA ARG A 236 13.73 4.25 -1.39
C ARG A 236 14.18 3.68 -0.05
N LEU A 237 15.48 3.48 0.11
CA LEU A 237 16.03 2.94 1.36
C LEU A 237 16.03 4.00 2.46
N PRO A 238 15.85 3.63 3.74
CA PRO A 238 16.17 4.49 4.86
C PRO A 238 17.64 4.91 4.78
N PRO A 239 18.01 6.12 5.29
CA PRO A 239 19.37 6.62 5.21
C PRO A 239 20.44 5.69 5.81
N ASP A 240 20.06 4.83 6.77
CA ASP A 240 20.98 3.96 7.52
C ASP A 240 20.91 2.49 7.12
N THR A 241 20.30 2.16 5.98
CA THR A 241 20.28 0.77 5.52
C THR A 241 21.56 0.44 4.77
N PRO A 242 22.39 -0.50 5.24
CA PRO A 242 23.55 -0.98 4.48
C PRO A 242 23.11 -1.39 3.08
N THR A 243 23.76 -0.88 2.06
CA THR A 243 23.45 -1.23 0.68
C THR A 243 23.89 -2.67 0.47
N ALA A 244 22.96 -3.62 0.42
CA ALA A 244 23.29 -4.98 0.03
C ALA A 244 24.03 -4.94 -1.33
N PRO A 245 25.10 -5.73 -1.51
CA PRO A 245 25.77 -5.85 -2.80
C PRO A 245 24.74 -6.19 -3.87
N ALA A 246 24.91 -5.62 -5.07
CA ALA A 246 24.04 -5.92 -6.20
C ALA A 246 24.03 -7.44 -6.41
N PRO A 247 22.85 -8.07 -6.62
CA PRO A 247 22.82 -9.47 -6.98
C PRO A 247 23.70 -9.63 -8.24
N ALA A 248 24.59 -10.65 -8.20
CA ALA A 248 25.41 -11.00 -9.34
C ALA A 248 24.50 -11.19 -10.57
N PRO A 249 24.92 -10.76 -11.77
CA PRO A 249 24.14 -11.00 -12.97
C PRO A 249 23.88 -12.49 -13.09
N TYR A 250 22.61 -12.86 -13.32
CA TYR A 250 22.21 -14.23 -13.54
C TYR A 250 22.97 -14.73 -14.78
N THR A 251 24.05 -15.46 -14.58
CA THR A 251 24.67 -16.29 -15.60
C THR A 251 23.73 -17.48 -15.82
N LEU A 252 22.99 -17.46 -16.92
CA LEU A 252 22.31 -18.63 -17.45
C LEU A 252 23.38 -19.74 -17.61
N ARG A 253 23.43 -20.68 -16.68
CA ARG A 253 24.17 -21.93 -16.88
C ARG A 253 23.55 -22.62 -18.11
N ARG A 254 24.28 -22.65 -19.21
CA ARG A 254 23.96 -23.55 -20.32
C ARG A 254 23.91 -24.98 -19.73
N PRO A 255 22.88 -25.76 -20.03
CA PRO A 255 22.93 -27.19 -19.71
C PRO A 255 24.10 -27.78 -20.47
N GLN A 256 25.04 -28.39 -19.75
CA GLN A 256 26.09 -29.19 -20.34
C GLN A 256 25.42 -30.40 -21.01
N GLY A 257 25.74 -30.59 -22.29
CA GLY A 257 25.15 -31.58 -23.13
C GLY A 257 25.32 -33.02 -22.58
N LEU A 258 24.28 -33.79 -22.80
CA LEU A 258 24.30 -35.22 -22.85
C LEU A 258 25.08 -35.62 -24.10
N ALA A 259 26.20 -36.30 -23.88
CA ALA A 259 26.85 -37.10 -24.90
C ALA A 259 26.11 -38.43 -25.06
#